data_15a3c62b2274b3081c383edabd60eae5
#
_entry.id   15a3c62b2274b3081c383edabd60eae5
#
_cell.length_a   1.000
_cell.length_b   1.000
_cell.length_c   1.000
_cell.angle_alpha   90.00
_cell.angle_beta   90.00
_cell.angle_gamma   90.00
#
_symmetry.space_group_name_H-M   'P 1'
#
loop_
_entity.id
_entity.type
_entity.pdbx_description
1 polymer ?
#
loop_
_entity_poly.entity_id
_entity_poly.type
_entity_poly.pdbx_seq_one_letter_code
_entity_poly.pdbx_strand_id
1 'polypeptide(L)'
;MYYGTATPGKGQINYEAGFKTSLHKDEIAMAELLHKKFGGNITLLNEVNQQSVKTADYLWNGKLWDLKKATTERSADGAVRKGLKQIHDNPGGIVLDYRGNEISQEKLLEIIDRRIMRGETKTVDIMIIQSEQDISIFRYKK
;
A
#
# COMPACT_ATOMS: atom_id res chain seq x y z
N MET A 1 -8.30 -10.03 10.22
CA MET A 1 -7.77 -8.94 9.37
C MET A 1 -8.93 -8.41 8.54
N TYR A 2 -9.02 -7.11 8.42
CA TYR A 2 -10.16 -6.51 7.72
C TYR A 2 -10.28 -6.95 6.26
N TYR A 3 -9.16 -7.15 5.55
CA TYR A 3 -9.21 -7.68 4.18
C TYR A 3 -9.56 -9.17 4.15
N GLY A 4 -9.35 -9.89 5.24
CA GLY A 4 -9.72 -11.29 5.35
C GLY A 4 -11.22 -11.53 5.49
N THR A 5 -12.00 -10.47 5.75
CA THR A 5 -13.45 -10.55 5.83
C THR A 5 -14.12 -10.16 4.50
N ALA A 6 -13.34 -9.64 3.55
CA ALA A 6 -13.87 -9.26 2.25
C ALA A 6 -13.92 -10.48 1.31
N THR A 7 -14.75 -10.39 0.28
CA THR A 7 -14.89 -11.43 -0.74
C THR A 7 -14.26 -10.93 -2.03
N PRO A 8 -13.33 -11.68 -2.65
CA PRO A 8 -12.70 -11.25 -3.91
C PRO A 8 -13.73 -10.84 -4.95
N GLY A 9 -13.51 -9.70 -5.56
CA GLY A 9 -14.38 -9.12 -6.58
C GLY A 9 -15.69 -8.52 -6.06
N LYS A 10 -15.92 -8.53 -4.75
CA LYS A 10 -17.09 -7.92 -4.14
C LYS A 10 -16.71 -6.61 -3.47
N GLY A 11 -17.70 -5.72 -3.29
CA GLY A 11 -17.46 -4.37 -2.82
C GLY A 11 -17.32 -3.40 -3.98
N GLN A 12 -16.91 -2.18 -3.69
CA GLN A 12 -16.89 -1.10 -4.67
C GLN A 12 -15.53 -0.42 -4.72
N ILE A 13 -15.19 0.06 -5.92
CA ILE A 13 -14.06 0.97 -6.12
C ILE A 13 -14.66 2.36 -6.32
N ASN A 14 -14.31 3.29 -5.47
CA ASN A 14 -14.82 4.65 -5.49
C ASN A 14 -13.67 5.65 -5.68
N TYR A 15 -13.99 6.83 -6.14
CA TYR A 15 -13.03 7.92 -6.34
C TYR A 15 -13.46 9.10 -5.49
N GLU A 16 -12.55 9.61 -4.67
CA GLU A 16 -12.83 10.83 -3.92
C GLU A 16 -13.04 12.01 -4.86
N ALA A 17 -13.88 12.95 -4.47
CA ALA A 17 -14.14 14.14 -5.27
C ALA A 17 -12.84 14.87 -5.62
N GLY A 18 -12.68 15.23 -6.88
CA GLY A 18 -11.47 15.89 -7.37
C GLY A 18 -10.35 14.95 -7.80
N PHE A 19 -10.51 13.64 -7.61
CA PHE A 19 -9.51 12.66 -8.04
C PHE A 19 -9.34 12.70 -9.56
N LYS A 20 -8.10 12.85 -10.02
CA LYS A 20 -7.78 12.99 -11.46
C LYS A 20 -7.34 11.66 -12.02
N THR A 21 -8.26 10.93 -12.64
CA THR A 21 -8.01 9.58 -13.17
C THR A 21 -6.91 9.54 -14.23
N SER A 22 -6.75 10.60 -15.01
CA SER A 22 -5.72 10.66 -16.06
C SER A 22 -4.29 10.73 -15.51
N LEU A 23 -4.12 11.18 -14.26
CA LEU A 23 -2.80 11.36 -13.63
C LEU A 23 -2.38 10.17 -12.77
N HIS A 24 -3.31 9.28 -12.42
CA HIS A 24 -3.06 8.22 -11.43
C HIS A 24 -3.43 6.84 -11.95
N LYS A 25 -3.02 6.54 -13.19
CA LYS A 25 -3.35 5.26 -13.84
C LYS A 25 -2.79 4.04 -13.10
N ASP A 26 -1.59 4.17 -12.54
CA ASP A 26 -0.97 3.06 -11.80
C ASP A 26 -1.72 2.76 -10.50
N GLU A 27 -2.19 3.80 -9.82
CA GLU A 27 -2.99 3.64 -8.60
C GLU A 27 -4.32 2.98 -8.90
N ILE A 28 -4.97 3.36 -10.00
CA ILE A 28 -6.24 2.78 -10.43
C ILE A 28 -6.05 1.30 -10.79
N ALA A 29 -5.03 0.98 -11.56
CA ALA A 29 -4.75 -0.40 -11.97
C ALA A 29 -4.49 -1.29 -10.75
N MET A 30 -3.74 -0.79 -9.77
CA MET A 30 -3.48 -1.52 -8.54
C MET A 30 -4.76 -1.71 -7.71
N ALA A 31 -5.61 -0.68 -7.61
CA ALA A 31 -6.88 -0.79 -6.91
C ALA A 31 -7.78 -1.86 -7.54
N GLU A 32 -7.80 -1.95 -8.86
CA GLU A 32 -8.54 -2.99 -9.58
C GLU A 32 -8.00 -4.38 -9.27
N LEU A 33 -6.68 -4.53 -9.21
CA LEU A 33 -6.03 -5.79 -8.84
C LEU A 33 -6.39 -6.19 -7.41
N LEU A 34 -6.29 -5.27 -6.46
CA LEU A 34 -6.62 -5.52 -5.06
C LEU A 34 -8.09 -5.91 -4.89
N HIS A 35 -8.98 -5.24 -5.59
CA HIS A 35 -10.40 -5.56 -5.55
C HIS A 35 -10.67 -6.95 -6.12
N LYS A 36 -10.04 -7.28 -7.24
CA LYS A 36 -10.17 -8.60 -7.87
C LYS A 36 -9.68 -9.72 -6.97
N LYS A 37 -8.56 -9.50 -6.26
CA LYS A 37 -7.92 -10.54 -5.45
C LYS A 37 -8.48 -10.64 -4.04
N PHE A 38 -8.87 -9.52 -3.45
CA PHE A 38 -9.29 -9.48 -2.04
C PHE A 38 -10.70 -8.93 -1.85
N GLY A 39 -11.16 -8.07 -2.74
CA GLY A 39 -12.45 -7.42 -2.60
C GLY A 39 -12.44 -6.31 -1.56
N GLY A 40 -13.62 -5.93 -1.11
CA GLY A 40 -13.82 -4.85 -0.15
C GLY A 40 -14.07 -3.50 -0.82
N ASN A 41 -14.23 -2.47 -0.01
CA ASN A 41 -14.49 -1.12 -0.49
C ASN A 41 -13.19 -0.34 -0.53
N ILE A 42 -12.79 0.07 -1.73
CA ILE A 42 -11.55 0.81 -1.96
C ILE A 42 -11.92 2.18 -2.49
N THR A 43 -11.50 3.23 -1.81
CA THR A 43 -11.64 4.61 -2.28
C THR A 43 -10.27 5.14 -2.65
N LEU A 44 -10.12 5.61 -3.89
CA LEU A 44 -8.92 6.30 -4.32
C LEU A 44 -8.98 7.74 -3.82
N LEU A 45 -8.00 8.11 -3.03
CA LEU A 45 -8.00 9.39 -2.33
C LEU A 45 -7.38 10.48 -3.19
N ASN A 46 -8.01 11.66 -3.18
CA ASN A 46 -7.49 12.82 -3.87
C ASN A 46 -6.32 13.41 -3.08
N GLU A 47 -5.24 13.79 -3.76
CA GLU A 47 -4.13 14.47 -3.15
C GLU A 47 -4.58 15.80 -2.57
N VAL A 48 -4.31 16.00 -1.27
CA VAL A 48 -4.58 17.28 -0.63
C VAL A 48 -3.40 18.20 -0.90
N ASN A 49 -3.64 19.26 -1.68
CA ASN A 49 -2.60 20.21 -2.05
C ASN A 49 -2.37 21.23 -0.92
N GLN A 50 -2.01 20.72 0.27
CA GLN A 50 -1.66 21.54 1.42
C GLN A 50 -0.24 21.22 1.84
N GLN A 51 0.51 22.24 2.22
CA GLN A 51 1.87 22.06 2.73
C GLN A 51 1.84 21.15 3.97
N SER A 52 2.79 20.24 4.03
CA SER A 52 3.00 19.29 5.13
C SER A 52 1.94 18.23 5.34
N VAL A 53 0.84 18.23 4.60
CA VAL A 53 -0.14 17.15 4.66
C VAL A 53 0.16 16.12 3.58
N LYS A 54 0.43 14.89 3.99
CA LYS A 54 0.64 13.77 3.09
C LYS A 54 -0.58 12.87 3.10
N THR A 55 -1.09 12.52 1.92
CA THR A 55 -2.28 11.69 1.78
C THR A 55 -1.89 10.31 1.28
N ALA A 56 -2.39 9.26 1.95
CA ALA A 56 -2.26 7.90 1.44
C ALA A 56 -3.06 7.76 0.13
N ASP A 57 -2.77 6.72 -0.64
CA ASP A 57 -3.39 6.53 -1.95
C ASP A 57 -4.79 5.96 -1.86
N TYR A 58 -5.03 5.08 -0.88
CA TYR A 58 -6.31 4.37 -0.75
C TYR A 58 -6.87 4.42 0.67
N LEU A 59 -8.20 4.47 0.74
CA LEU A 59 -8.94 4.07 1.93
C LEU A 59 -9.58 2.73 1.60
N TRP A 60 -9.13 1.67 2.25
CA TRP A 60 -9.59 0.30 1.98
C TRP A 60 -10.17 -0.31 3.24
N ASN A 61 -11.48 -0.55 3.21
CA ASN A 61 -12.23 -1.04 4.36
C ASN A 61 -11.97 -0.22 5.64
N GLY A 62 -11.94 1.10 5.49
CA GLY A 62 -11.75 2.03 6.60
C GLY A 62 -10.30 2.27 7.04
N LYS A 63 -9.32 1.66 6.36
CA LYS A 63 -7.90 1.82 6.70
C LYS A 63 -7.12 2.44 5.54
N LEU A 64 -6.14 3.27 5.89
CA LEU A 64 -5.29 3.93 4.90
C LEU A 64 -4.22 2.99 4.38
N TRP A 65 -4.04 2.96 3.07
CA TRP A 65 -3.03 2.18 2.38
C TRP A 65 -2.28 3.05 1.40
N ASP A 66 -0.98 2.86 1.32
CA ASP A 66 -0.14 3.61 0.39
C ASP A 66 0.51 2.68 -0.63
N LEU A 67 0.57 3.11 -1.88
CA LEU A 67 1.18 2.35 -2.97
C LEU A 67 2.57 2.90 -3.24
N LYS A 68 3.57 2.02 -3.21
CA LYS A 68 4.97 2.36 -3.50
C LYS A 68 5.60 1.30 -4.39
N LYS A 69 6.53 1.73 -5.24
CA LYS A 69 7.39 0.80 -5.98
C LYS A 69 8.63 0.48 -5.18
N ALA A 70 9.05 -0.77 -5.18
CA ALA A 70 10.16 -1.26 -4.38
C ALA A 70 11.02 -2.24 -5.19
N THR A 71 11.72 -1.75 -6.21
CA THR A 71 12.48 -2.59 -7.13
C THR A 71 13.98 -2.67 -6.82
N THR A 72 14.53 -1.70 -6.08
CA THR A 72 15.92 -1.68 -5.65
C THR A 72 16.00 -1.54 -4.13
N GLU A 73 17.19 -1.78 -3.54
CA GLU A 73 17.37 -1.60 -2.09
C GLU A 73 17.03 -0.17 -1.65
N ARG A 74 17.50 0.80 -2.40
CA ARG A 74 17.28 2.21 -2.08
C ARG A 74 15.82 2.59 -2.18
N SER A 75 15.14 2.16 -3.24
CA SER A 75 13.72 2.46 -3.43
C SER A 75 12.85 1.76 -2.39
N ALA A 76 13.20 0.54 -1.99
CA ALA A 76 12.47 -0.21 -0.97
C ALA A 76 12.54 0.48 0.38
N ASP A 77 13.72 0.88 0.82
CA ASP A 77 13.88 1.58 2.10
C ASP A 77 13.10 2.91 2.12
N GLY A 78 13.26 3.71 1.06
CA GLY A 78 12.53 4.98 0.93
C GLY A 78 11.02 4.78 0.85
N ALA A 79 10.57 3.74 0.13
CA ALA A 79 9.15 3.43 -0.01
C ALA A 79 8.50 3.11 1.33
N VAL A 80 9.12 2.27 2.14
CA VAL A 80 8.59 1.92 3.46
C VAL A 80 8.59 3.14 4.37
N ARG A 81 9.67 3.89 4.41
CA ARG A 81 9.76 5.10 5.23
C ARG A 81 8.67 6.12 4.89
N LYS A 82 8.49 6.42 3.61
CA LYS A 82 7.48 7.39 3.16
C LYS A 82 6.07 6.88 3.37
N GLY A 83 5.84 5.60 3.07
CA GLY A 83 4.53 4.98 3.25
C GLY A 83 4.06 5.01 4.70
N LEU A 84 4.94 4.69 5.65
CA LEU A 84 4.61 4.73 7.07
C LEU A 84 4.17 6.13 7.52
N LYS A 85 4.78 7.17 6.98
CA LYS A 85 4.38 8.55 7.28
C LYS A 85 2.99 8.90 6.76
N GLN A 86 2.64 8.37 5.59
CA GLN A 86 1.36 8.68 4.96
C GLN A 86 0.17 7.99 5.62
N ILE A 87 0.40 6.92 6.36
CA ILE A 87 -0.66 6.13 6.99
C ILE A 87 -0.66 6.21 8.52
N HIS A 88 0.19 7.01 9.15
CA HIS A 88 0.49 6.91 10.58
C HIS A 88 -0.72 7.09 11.52
N ASP A 89 -1.70 7.90 11.16
CA ASP A 89 -2.88 8.15 12.00
C ASP A 89 -3.96 7.08 11.88
N ASN A 90 -3.93 6.31 10.81
CA ASN A 90 -4.93 5.27 10.56
C ASN A 90 -4.31 4.13 9.76
N PRO A 91 -3.35 3.42 10.38
CA PRO A 91 -2.54 2.47 9.62
C PRO A 91 -3.32 1.26 9.18
N GLY A 92 -3.35 1.03 7.87
CA GLY A 92 -3.71 -0.24 7.26
C GLY A 92 -2.46 -0.90 6.79
N GLY A 93 -1.83 -0.36 5.73
CA GLY A 93 -0.62 -0.94 5.23
C GLY A 93 -0.02 -0.21 4.05
N ILE A 94 1.02 -0.83 3.51
CA ILE A 94 1.73 -0.37 2.34
C ILE A 94 1.66 -1.48 1.30
N VAL A 95 1.26 -1.13 0.08
CA VAL A 95 1.33 -2.03 -1.06
C VAL A 95 2.65 -1.73 -1.77
N LEU A 96 3.57 -2.70 -1.73
CA LEU A 96 4.85 -2.60 -2.42
C LEU A 96 4.75 -3.30 -3.77
N ASP A 97 4.82 -2.55 -4.83
CA ASP A 97 4.91 -3.09 -6.19
C ASP A 97 6.35 -3.53 -6.43
N TYR A 98 6.57 -4.83 -6.30
CA TYR A 98 7.88 -5.47 -6.39
C TYR A 98 8.15 -6.05 -7.79
N ARG A 99 7.24 -5.88 -8.72
CA ARG A 99 7.40 -6.39 -10.08
C ARG A 99 8.57 -5.70 -10.77
N GLY A 100 9.38 -6.49 -11.48
CA GLY A 100 10.59 -5.97 -12.13
C GLY A 100 11.75 -5.70 -11.16
N ASN A 101 11.77 -6.37 -10.02
CA ASN A 101 12.74 -6.17 -8.95
C ASN A 101 14.18 -6.53 -9.35
N GLU A 102 15.13 -5.87 -8.69
CA GLU A 102 16.57 -6.12 -8.82
C GLU A 102 17.16 -6.75 -7.55
N ILE A 103 16.35 -6.95 -6.51
CA ILE A 103 16.80 -7.49 -5.23
C ILE A 103 16.02 -8.77 -4.91
N SER A 104 16.60 -9.62 -4.06
CA SER A 104 15.91 -10.83 -3.61
C SER A 104 14.80 -10.49 -2.63
N GLN A 105 13.81 -11.37 -2.51
CA GLN A 105 12.74 -11.20 -1.54
C GLN A 105 13.28 -11.19 -0.11
N GLU A 106 14.30 -12.01 0.18
CA GLU A 106 14.94 -12.03 1.50
C GLU A 106 15.52 -10.66 1.85
N LYS A 107 16.20 -10.02 0.90
CA LYS A 107 16.76 -8.70 1.11
C LYS A 107 15.66 -7.64 1.28
N LEU A 108 14.59 -7.74 0.51
CA LEU A 108 13.45 -6.84 0.65
C LEU A 108 12.84 -6.94 2.04
N LEU A 109 12.61 -8.16 2.54
CA LEU A 109 12.06 -8.37 3.88
C LEU A 109 12.98 -7.83 4.97
N GLU A 110 14.29 -7.99 4.81
CA GLU A 110 15.28 -7.44 5.73
C GLU A 110 15.20 -5.91 5.80
N ILE A 111 15.08 -5.26 4.65
CA ILE A 111 14.95 -3.80 4.56
C ILE A 111 13.68 -3.32 5.25
N ILE A 112 12.57 -3.99 4.99
CA ILE A 112 11.26 -3.65 5.58
C ILE A 112 11.33 -3.78 7.10
N ASP A 113 11.82 -4.91 7.59
CA ASP A 113 11.92 -5.18 9.03
C ASP A 113 12.75 -4.11 9.73
N ARG A 114 13.92 -3.80 9.17
CA ARG A 114 14.82 -2.78 9.74
C ARG A 114 14.13 -1.41 9.82
N ARG A 115 13.40 -1.04 8.77
CA ARG A 115 12.73 0.27 8.74
C ARG A 115 11.57 0.34 9.74
N ILE A 116 10.78 -0.72 9.85
CA ILE A 116 9.66 -0.78 10.79
C ILE A 116 10.15 -0.74 12.24
N MET A 117 11.22 -1.44 12.55
CA MET A 117 11.80 -1.44 13.90
C MET A 117 12.30 -0.05 14.34
N ARG A 118 12.67 0.80 13.39
CA ARG A 118 13.09 2.19 13.66
C ARG A 118 11.91 3.15 13.80
N GLY A 119 10.76 2.80 13.22
CA GLY A 119 9.60 3.69 13.20
C GLY A 119 8.76 3.60 14.46
N GLU A 120 7.75 4.45 14.54
CA GLU A 120 6.81 4.50 15.65
C GLU A 120 5.53 3.70 15.39
N THR A 121 5.31 3.27 14.14
CA THR A 121 4.14 2.49 13.76
C THR A 121 4.12 1.16 14.50
N LYS A 122 3.05 0.91 15.26
CA LYS A 122 2.95 -0.30 16.11
C LYS A 122 2.49 -1.53 15.35
N THR A 123 1.56 -1.38 14.42
CA THR A 123 1.05 -2.48 13.60
C THR A 123 0.85 -1.97 12.18
N VAL A 124 1.37 -2.71 11.21
CA VAL A 124 1.24 -2.36 9.81
C VAL A 124 1.28 -3.63 8.96
N ASP A 125 0.44 -3.68 7.94
CA ASP A 125 0.48 -4.75 6.96
C ASP A 125 1.33 -4.30 5.77
N ILE A 126 2.21 -5.19 5.32
CA ILE A 126 3.01 -4.96 4.12
C ILE A 126 2.59 -6.00 3.09
N MET A 127 2.04 -5.53 1.98
CA MET A 127 1.63 -6.38 0.88
C MET A 127 2.66 -6.27 -0.23
N ILE A 128 3.26 -7.39 -0.61
CA ILE A 128 4.29 -7.45 -1.64
C ILE A 128 3.70 -8.07 -2.90
N ILE A 129 3.67 -7.31 -3.98
CA ILE A 129 3.16 -7.74 -5.29
C ILE A 129 4.34 -8.16 -6.16
N GLN A 130 4.58 -9.45 -6.28
CA GLN A 130 5.61 -10.00 -7.18
C GLN A 130 5.07 -10.20 -8.59
N SER A 131 3.79 -10.62 -8.67
CA SER A 131 3.03 -10.75 -9.91
C SER A 131 1.55 -10.75 -9.55
N GLU A 132 0.67 -10.78 -10.53
CA GLU A 132 -0.77 -10.86 -10.26
C GLU A 132 -1.15 -12.15 -9.53
N GLN A 133 -0.37 -13.22 -9.68
CA GLN A 133 -0.61 -14.51 -9.05
C GLN A 133 0.15 -14.71 -7.76
N ASP A 134 1.17 -13.89 -7.49
CA ASP A 134 2.05 -14.07 -6.34
C ASP A 134 2.07 -12.81 -5.48
N ILE A 135 1.17 -12.76 -4.51
CA ILE A 135 1.00 -11.64 -3.58
C ILE A 135 1.19 -12.18 -2.16
N SER A 136 2.13 -11.59 -1.43
CA SER A 136 2.43 -11.96 -0.05
C SER A 136 2.04 -10.82 0.88
N ILE A 137 1.49 -11.15 2.05
CA ILE A 137 1.08 -10.17 3.05
C ILE A 137 1.74 -10.51 4.37
N PHE A 138 2.42 -9.54 4.95
CA PHE A 138 3.10 -9.67 6.23
C PHE A 138 2.57 -8.63 7.20
N ARG A 139 2.16 -9.07 8.39
CA ARG A 139 1.75 -8.15 9.45
C ARG A 139 2.89 -7.98 10.44
N TYR A 140 3.34 -6.76 10.58
CA TYR A 140 4.37 -6.39 11.54
C TYR A 140 3.71 -5.77 12.77
N LYS A 141 4.10 -6.28 13.94
CA LYS A 141 3.67 -5.75 15.24
C LYS A 141 4.91 -5.37 16.04
N LYS A 142 4.83 -4.23 16.67
CA LYS A 142 5.92 -3.72 17.46
C LYS A 142 5.57 -3.72 18.96
#